data_d5b4dc05264078a5daae3412b4595dba
#
_entry.id   d5b4dc05264078a5daae3412b4595dba
#
_cell.length_a   1.000
_cell.length_b   1.000
_cell.length_c   1.000
_cell.angle_alpha   90.00
_cell.angle_beta   90.00
_cell.angle_gamma   90.00
#
_symmetry.space_group_name_H-M   'P 1'
#
loop_
_entity.id
_entity.type
_entity.pdbx_description
1 polymer ?
#
loop_
_entity_poly.entity_id
_entity_poly.type
_entity_poly.pdbx_seq_one_letter_code
_entity_poly.pdbx_strand_id
1 'polypeptide(L)'
;MGGDSTRMNLTLCERTYNRTVKGNRMPSQLAEHESILTRIKPWKDKYEELTVKINKLRTHPGMDKASKDNIIRKRHLLELERDYWFQKYQRFTMTEVPEGFSLRQGTGIGLIGKYAGLFLKSLFHHVKERNRKQVYVIKGPITAEFRRLWGLQNLYEQKSRDNHAHHCIDAIVIACINPAEYARMASYYRQEEDFRLNKGNKPVFPKPWTTFTQDLQALEAELLVVHETRNNLTKKARKRIRTKGGNVLSESDSARGSLHNDTYYGAIQKDGVIRYVVRKALSSLSEKDVKDIVDKTVREKVQAAIQEKGAKEALAGTIYMNEEKGITIKKVRCFTKIASPLAIRRHRDASAKEYKRPYYVTNESNYVMGIYEGCIKKKTKREFILVNNLEAVRQLKTARKQGVVSSILPPVSAKSQFPLKYRLYTGTLVLLYENSPEEIDFTNQVDICKRLYKVTGLSSMTVTGNQYGTIQLRYHQEARQAKDLKAQNGAYKEGEEHRPAIMMLHTQFKALVEGTDFRMNILGEIEPLRK
;
A
#
# COMPACT_ATOMS: atom_id res chain seq x y z
N MET A 1 0.55 -4.95 -17.57
CA MET A 1 0.33 -3.84 -16.64
C MET A 1 -0.60 -4.34 -15.54
N GLY A 2 -0.10 -4.46 -14.33
CA GLY A 2 -0.88 -4.96 -13.23
C GLY A 2 -1.82 -3.89 -12.71
N GLY A 3 -3.11 -4.17 -12.69
CA GLY A 3 -4.05 -3.31 -11.99
C GLY A 3 -5.39 -3.11 -12.68
N ASP A 4 -5.47 -3.03 -13.98
CA ASP A 4 -6.72 -2.83 -14.70
C ASP A 4 -7.17 -4.12 -15.42
N SER A 5 -8.22 -4.73 -14.89
CA SER A 5 -8.88 -5.93 -15.47
C SER A 5 -10.14 -5.59 -16.26
N THR A 6 -10.34 -4.32 -16.61
CA THR A 6 -11.49 -3.91 -17.43
C THR A 6 -11.37 -4.47 -18.86
N ARG A 7 -12.53 -4.67 -19.51
CA ARG A 7 -12.58 -5.16 -20.89
C ARG A 7 -11.83 -4.26 -21.90
N MET A 8 -11.73 -2.97 -21.58
CA MET A 8 -10.99 -2.02 -22.42
C MET A 8 -9.47 -2.30 -22.41
N ASN A 9 -8.94 -2.88 -21.33
CA ASN A 9 -7.53 -3.22 -21.20
C ASN A 9 -7.21 -4.68 -21.58
N LEU A 10 -8.20 -5.46 -22.00
CA LEU A 10 -8.05 -6.86 -22.30
C LEU A 10 -8.24 -7.14 -23.80
N THR A 11 -7.44 -8.04 -24.34
CA THR A 11 -7.62 -8.62 -25.67
C THR A 11 -7.18 -10.08 -25.67
N LEU A 12 -7.62 -10.82 -26.67
CA LEU A 12 -7.15 -12.17 -26.88
C LEU A 12 -5.72 -12.14 -27.42
N CYS A 13 -4.87 -12.98 -26.87
CA CYS A 13 -3.50 -13.13 -27.28
C CYS A 13 -3.07 -14.59 -27.09
N GLU A 14 -2.25 -15.08 -28.00
CA GLU A 14 -1.67 -16.41 -27.88
C GLU A 14 -0.81 -16.49 -26.61
N ARG A 15 -0.94 -17.60 -25.87
CA ARG A 15 -0.36 -17.76 -24.54
C ARG A 15 1.16 -17.66 -24.54
N THR A 16 1.81 -18.29 -25.50
CA THR A 16 3.27 -18.32 -25.62
C THR A 16 3.78 -16.93 -25.98
N TYR A 17 3.17 -16.28 -26.97
CA TYR A 17 3.48 -14.91 -27.35
C TYR A 17 3.35 -13.94 -26.16
N ASN A 18 2.23 -14.02 -25.42
CA ASN A 18 1.99 -13.15 -24.27
C ASN A 18 3.03 -13.33 -23.15
N ARG A 19 3.51 -14.56 -22.94
CA ARG A 19 4.47 -14.87 -21.87
C ARG A 19 5.94 -14.63 -22.25
N THR A 20 6.30 -14.97 -23.48
CA THR A 20 7.70 -14.98 -23.93
C THR A 20 8.08 -13.73 -24.72
N VAL A 21 7.21 -13.28 -25.63
CA VAL A 21 7.47 -12.14 -26.50
C VAL A 21 6.98 -10.84 -25.86
N LYS A 22 5.68 -10.75 -25.55
CA LYS A 22 5.12 -9.52 -24.95
C LYS A 22 5.62 -9.29 -23.53
N GLY A 23 5.50 -10.25 -22.63
CA GLY A 23 5.87 -10.08 -21.23
C GLY A 23 5.22 -8.84 -20.61
N ASN A 24 6.04 -7.96 -20.05
CA ASN A 24 5.62 -6.70 -19.42
C ASN A 24 5.65 -5.50 -20.39
N ARG A 25 5.97 -5.70 -21.67
CA ARG A 25 6.03 -4.62 -22.65
C ARG A 25 4.64 -4.13 -23.04
N MET A 26 4.53 -2.84 -23.35
CA MET A 26 3.34 -2.26 -23.95
C MET A 26 3.24 -2.62 -25.43
N PRO A 27 2.05 -2.60 -26.05
CA PRO A 27 1.90 -2.82 -27.48
C PRO A 27 2.79 -1.94 -28.35
N SER A 28 3.00 -0.68 -27.95
CA SER A 28 3.89 0.28 -28.61
C SER A 28 5.39 -0.08 -28.56
N GLN A 29 5.78 -0.99 -27.69
CA GLN A 29 7.17 -1.46 -27.53
C GLN A 29 7.45 -2.81 -28.20
N LEU A 30 6.48 -3.33 -28.94
CA LEU A 30 6.60 -4.61 -29.66
C LEU A 30 7.07 -4.37 -31.10
N ALA A 31 7.84 -5.31 -31.64
CA ALA A 31 8.31 -5.23 -33.02
C ALA A 31 7.16 -5.20 -34.04
N GLU A 32 6.05 -5.86 -33.71
CA GLU A 32 4.85 -5.94 -34.53
C GLU A 32 3.88 -4.76 -34.35
N HIS A 33 4.33 -3.63 -33.75
CA HIS A 33 3.47 -2.50 -33.41
C HIS A 33 2.65 -1.99 -34.62
N GLU A 34 3.25 -1.83 -35.78
CA GLU A 34 2.57 -1.40 -37.01
C GLU A 34 1.44 -2.36 -37.43
N SER A 35 1.69 -3.68 -37.35
CA SER A 35 0.67 -4.69 -37.59
C SER A 35 -0.47 -4.61 -36.55
N ILE A 36 -0.16 -4.30 -35.30
CA ILE A 36 -1.16 -4.08 -34.26
C ILE A 36 -2.00 -2.86 -34.59
N LEU A 37 -1.39 -1.74 -34.97
CA LEU A 37 -2.11 -0.50 -35.35
C LEU A 37 -3.09 -0.75 -36.49
N THR A 38 -2.67 -1.48 -37.52
CA THR A 38 -3.53 -1.84 -38.63
C THR A 38 -4.73 -2.66 -38.17
N ARG A 39 -4.53 -3.65 -37.30
CA ARG A 39 -5.61 -4.51 -36.79
C ARG A 39 -6.58 -3.78 -35.86
N ILE A 40 -6.15 -2.77 -35.11
CA ILE A 40 -7.00 -2.01 -34.19
C ILE A 40 -7.62 -0.76 -34.82
N LYS A 41 -7.30 -0.45 -36.08
CA LYS A 41 -7.92 0.65 -36.84
C LYS A 41 -9.45 0.65 -36.76
N PRO A 42 -10.17 -0.51 -36.89
CA PRO A 42 -11.62 -0.54 -36.76
C PRO A 42 -12.14 -0.02 -35.41
N TRP A 43 -11.35 -0.04 -34.32
CA TRP A 43 -11.74 0.53 -33.03
C TRP A 43 -11.73 2.05 -33.07
N LYS A 44 -10.75 2.63 -33.79
CA LYS A 44 -10.68 4.07 -34.03
C LYS A 44 -11.88 4.52 -34.87
N ASP A 45 -12.10 3.86 -36.00
CA ASP A 45 -13.19 4.18 -36.91
C ASP A 45 -14.56 4.12 -36.18
N LYS A 46 -14.72 3.14 -35.29
CA LYS A 46 -15.95 2.95 -34.51
C LYS A 46 -16.20 4.08 -33.51
N TYR A 47 -15.20 4.51 -32.76
CA TYR A 47 -15.42 5.63 -31.82
C TYR A 47 -15.63 6.95 -32.55
N GLU A 48 -15.01 7.17 -33.71
CA GLU A 48 -15.23 8.36 -34.55
C GLU A 48 -16.67 8.36 -35.12
N GLU A 49 -17.14 7.24 -35.65
CA GLU A 49 -18.53 7.05 -36.09
C GLU A 49 -19.54 7.37 -34.98
N LEU A 50 -19.30 6.82 -33.78
CA LEU A 50 -20.17 7.05 -32.62
C LEU A 50 -20.15 8.52 -32.20
N THR A 51 -19.00 9.19 -32.26
CA THR A 51 -18.86 10.61 -31.97
C THR A 51 -19.73 11.44 -32.90
N VAL A 52 -19.71 11.13 -34.19
CA VAL A 52 -20.58 11.81 -35.18
C VAL A 52 -22.07 11.55 -34.90
N LYS A 53 -22.45 10.31 -34.57
CA LYS A 53 -23.83 9.98 -34.20
C LYS A 53 -24.30 10.72 -32.95
N ILE A 54 -23.47 10.82 -31.91
CA ILE A 54 -23.78 11.55 -30.67
C ILE A 54 -23.98 13.04 -30.95
N ASN A 55 -23.12 13.64 -31.78
CA ASN A 55 -23.22 15.06 -32.12
C ASN A 55 -24.49 15.42 -32.92
N LYS A 56 -25.10 14.44 -33.60
CA LYS A 56 -26.38 14.61 -34.32
C LYS A 56 -27.60 14.52 -33.36
N LEU A 57 -27.46 13.91 -32.20
CA LEU A 57 -28.50 13.78 -31.20
C LEU A 57 -28.60 15.06 -30.37
N ARG A 58 -29.56 15.94 -30.73
CA ARG A 58 -29.80 17.21 -30.01
C ARG A 58 -31.27 17.25 -29.55
N THR A 59 -31.48 17.84 -28.40
CA THR A 59 -32.80 18.19 -27.93
C THR A 59 -33.08 19.65 -28.31
N HIS A 60 -34.33 19.96 -28.60
CA HIS A 60 -34.74 21.32 -28.97
C HIS A 60 -35.76 21.89 -27.95
N PRO A 61 -35.79 23.22 -27.77
CA PRO A 61 -36.90 23.86 -27.05
C PRO A 61 -38.22 23.46 -27.70
N GLY A 62 -39.23 23.12 -26.93
CA GLY A 62 -40.56 22.71 -27.47
C GLY A 62 -40.77 21.20 -27.61
N MET A 63 -39.74 20.37 -27.49
CA MET A 63 -39.95 18.91 -27.41
C MET A 63 -40.62 18.52 -26.09
N ASP A 64 -41.51 17.53 -26.16
CA ASP A 64 -42.13 16.94 -24.97
C ASP A 64 -41.07 16.22 -24.08
N LYS A 65 -41.40 16.01 -22.82
CA LYS A 65 -40.48 15.44 -21.83
C LYS A 65 -40.07 14.01 -22.19
N ALA A 66 -40.99 13.19 -22.67
CA ALA A 66 -40.72 11.79 -23.01
C ALA A 66 -39.72 11.68 -24.18
N SER A 67 -39.87 12.51 -25.21
CA SER A 67 -38.95 12.57 -26.36
C SER A 67 -37.56 13.06 -25.94
N LYS A 68 -37.50 14.07 -25.08
CA LYS A 68 -36.20 14.51 -24.51
C LYS A 68 -35.51 13.41 -23.74
N ASP A 69 -36.22 12.72 -22.83
CA ASP A 69 -35.65 11.64 -22.02
C ASP A 69 -35.17 10.46 -22.90
N ASN A 70 -35.90 10.15 -23.98
CA ASN A 70 -35.49 9.14 -24.95
C ASN A 70 -34.20 9.52 -25.68
N ILE A 71 -34.08 10.76 -26.14
CA ILE A 71 -32.86 11.24 -26.80
C ILE A 71 -31.67 11.21 -25.82
N ILE A 72 -31.85 11.69 -24.59
CA ILE A 72 -30.83 11.67 -23.55
C ILE A 72 -30.38 10.24 -23.25
N ARG A 73 -31.33 9.31 -23.09
CA ARG A 73 -31.03 7.91 -22.84
C ARG A 73 -30.24 7.27 -23.99
N LYS A 74 -30.67 7.52 -25.23
CA LYS A 74 -29.99 7.03 -26.44
C LYS A 74 -28.57 7.58 -26.54
N ARG A 75 -28.40 8.86 -26.26
CA ARG A 75 -27.11 9.52 -26.26
C ARG A 75 -26.17 8.93 -25.20
N HIS A 76 -26.63 8.74 -23.95
CA HIS A 76 -25.82 8.11 -22.88
C HIS A 76 -25.37 6.69 -23.26
N LEU A 77 -26.22 5.90 -23.89
CA LEU A 77 -25.82 4.56 -24.36
C LEU A 77 -24.74 4.61 -25.42
N LEU A 78 -24.85 5.54 -26.39
CA LEU A 78 -23.84 5.74 -27.42
C LEU A 78 -22.53 6.31 -26.86
N GLU A 79 -22.60 7.17 -25.85
CA GLU A 79 -21.42 7.70 -25.14
C GLU A 79 -20.68 6.58 -24.39
N LEU A 80 -21.37 5.67 -23.72
CA LEU A 80 -20.77 4.51 -23.06
C LEU A 80 -20.06 3.60 -24.08
N GLU A 81 -20.67 3.37 -25.25
CA GLU A 81 -20.06 2.56 -26.31
C GLU A 81 -18.86 3.27 -26.95
N ARG A 82 -18.97 4.57 -27.24
CA ARG A 82 -17.86 5.41 -27.73
C ARG A 82 -16.67 5.39 -26.78
N ASP A 83 -16.93 5.61 -25.48
CA ASP A 83 -15.89 5.66 -24.46
C ASP A 83 -15.20 4.30 -24.28
N TYR A 84 -15.94 3.20 -24.44
CA TYR A 84 -15.36 1.88 -24.46
C TYR A 84 -14.33 1.72 -25.61
N TRP A 85 -14.70 2.06 -26.84
CA TRP A 85 -13.84 1.93 -28.01
C TRP A 85 -12.67 2.91 -27.99
N PHE A 86 -12.93 4.14 -27.56
CA PHE A 86 -11.90 5.17 -27.38
C PHE A 86 -10.84 4.74 -26.37
N GLN A 87 -11.25 4.33 -25.17
CA GLN A 87 -10.32 3.88 -24.14
C GLN A 87 -9.57 2.61 -24.56
N LYS A 88 -10.23 1.70 -25.25
CA LYS A 88 -9.60 0.49 -25.76
C LYS A 88 -8.51 0.82 -26.79
N TYR A 89 -8.80 1.69 -27.74
CA TYR A 89 -7.84 2.16 -28.73
C TYR A 89 -6.67 2.89 -28.05
N GLN A 90 -6.95 3.82 -27.17
CA GLN A 90 -5.96 4.61 -26.45
C GLN A 90 -4.98 3.73 -25.67
N ARG A 91 -5.45 2.67 -25.00
CA ARG A 91 -4.59 1.76 -24.23
C ARG A 91 -3.66 0.92 -25.07
N PHE A 92 -3.99 0.68 -26.32
CA PHE A 92 -3.16 -0.05 -27.26
C PHE A 92 -2.18 0.82 -28.04
N THR A 93 -2.40 2.13 -28.05
CA THR A 93 -1.54 3.13 -28.73
C THR A 93 -0.69 3.96 -27.79
N MET A 94 -0.94 3.91 -26.48
CA MET A 94 -0.16 4.69 -25.52
C MET A 94 1.31 4.25 -25.49
N THR A 95 2.20 5.23 -25.36
CA THR A 95 3.65 5.03 -25.24
C THR A 95 4.12 5.01 -23.79
N GLU A 96 3.37 5.65 -22.90
CA GLU A 96 3.63 5.72 -21.48
C GLU A 96 2.37 5.39 -20.67
N VAL A 97 2.55 4.86 -19.47
CA VAL A 97 1.44 4.58 -18.55
C VAL A 97 1.16 5.85 -17.75
N PRO A 98 -0.02 6.47 -17.90
CA PRO A 98 -0.37 7.67 -17.14
C PRO A 98 -0.34 7.40 -15.62
N GLU A 99 0.05 8.41 -14.85
CA GLU A 99 -0.12 8.38 -13.41
C GLU A 99 -1.60 8.16 -13.04
N GLY A 100 -1.84 7.28 -12.09
CA GLY A 100 -3.22 6.96 -11.66
C GLY A 100 -3.97 5.99 -12.57
N PHE A 101 -3.32 5.34 -13.52
CA PHE A 101 -3.91 4.33 -14.42
C PHE A 101 -4.60 3.17 -13.68
N SER A 102 -4.24 2.91 -12.43
CA SER A 102 -4.89 1.90 -11.59
C SER A 102 -6.23 2.40 -11.04
N LEU A 103 -7.30 2.23 -11.79
CA LEU A 103 -8.68 2.59 -11.41
C LEU A 103 -9.28 1.75 -10.26
N ARG A 104 -8.56 0.75 -9.75
CA ARG A 104 -9.06 -0.12 -8.66
C ARG A 104 -9.45 0.65 -7.41
N GLN A 105 -8.72 1.69 -7.06
CA GLN A 105 -9.06 2.52 -5.89
C GLN A 105 -10.37 3.27 -6.08
N GLY A 106 -10.61 3.86 -7.25
CA GLY A 106 -11.87 4.56 -7.55
C GLY A 106 -13.09 3.63 -7.52
N THR A 107 -12.97 2.42 -8.06
CA THR A 107 -14.03 1.41 -8.01
C THR A 107 -14.29 0.94 -6.56
N GLY A 108 -13.22 0.71 -5.78
CA GLY A 108 -13.32 0.34 -4.37
C GLY A 108 -14.02 1.41 -3.54
N ILE A 109 -13.66 2.68 -3.70
CA ILE A 109 -14.30 3.81 -3.01
C ILE A 109 -15.78 3.92 -3.41
N GLY A 110 -16.11 3.75 -4.69
CA GLY A 110 -17.50 3.75 -5.17
C GLY A 110 -18.34 2.65 -4.52
N LEU A 111 -17.79 1.44 -4.39
CA LEU A 111 -18.45 0.32 -3.70
C LEU A 111 -18.64 0.62 -2.20
N ILE A 112 -17.61 1.11 -1.52
CA ILE A 112 -17.68 1.51 -0.10
C ILE A 112 -18.75 2.57 0.08
N GLY A 113 -18.75 3.62 -0.74
CA GLY A 113 -19.76 4.69 -0.67
C GLY A 113 -21.19 4.19 -0.87
N LYS A 114 -21.39 3.24 -1.80
CA LYS A 114 -22.69 2.61 -2.02
C LYS A 114 -23.18 1.82 -0.80
N TYR A 115 -22.33 0.93 -0.27
CA TYR A 115 -22.72 0.09 0.87
C TYR A 115 -22.82 0.87 2.17
N ALA A 116 -21.94 1.84 2.42
CA ALA A 116 -22.04 2.75 3.55
C ALA A 116 -23.34 3.56 3.49
N GLY A 117 -23.69 4.08 2.30
CA GLY A 117 -24.97 4.78 2.11
C GLY A 117 -26.20 3.90 2.37
N LEU A 118 -26.17 2.63 1.96
CA LEU A 118 -27.24 1.67 2.26
C LEU A 118 -27.34 1.36 3.76
N PHE A 119 -26.20 1.11 4.41
CA PHE A 119 -26.13 0.85 5.84
C PHE A 119 -26.66 2.04 6.65
N LEU A 120 -26.19 3.25 6.37
CA LEU A 120 -26.65 4.46 7.05
C LEU A 120 -28.15 4.71 6.84
N LYS A 121 -28.68 4.45 5.64
CA LYS A 121 -30.14 4.55 5.40
C LYS A 121 -30.95 3.58 6.24
N SER A 122 -30.40 2.41 6.57
CA SER A 122 -31.10 1.44 7.43
C SER A 122 -31.30 1.95 8.85
N LEU A 123 -30.46 2.87 9.33
CA LEU A 123 -30.59 3.50 10.66
C LEU A 123 -31.81 4.43 10.75
N PHE A 124 -32.25 4.97 9.62
CA PHE A 124 -33.36 5.92 9.53
C PHE A 124 -34.67 5.30 9.03
N HIS A 125 -34.81 3.97 8.98
CA HIS A 125 -36.01 3.31 8.46
C HIS A 125 -37.25 3.54 9.33
N HIS A 126 -37.06 3.87 10.61
CA HIS A 126 -38.14 4.18 11.55
C HIS A 126 -38.65 5.64 11.47
N VAL A 127 -37.94 6.51 10.74
CA VAL A 127 -38.32 7.92 10.65
C VAL A 127 -39.60 8.05 9.84
N LYS A 128 -40.65 8.60 10.47
CA LYS A 128 -42.00 8.73 9.89
C LYS A 128 -42.07 9.64 8.67
N GLU A 129 -41.17 10.61 8.55
CA GLU A 129 -41.06 11.51 7.39
C GLU A 129 -40.42 10.80 6.18
N ARG A 130 -41.15 9.92 5.54
CA ARG A 130 -40.70 9.11 4.39
C ARG A 130 -40.23 9.92 3.18
N ASN A 131 -40.65 11.17 3.05
CA ASN A 131 -40.36 12.01 1.89
C ASN A 131 -39.05 12.79 2.00
N ARG A 132 -38.40 12.84 3.17
CA ARG A 132 -37.15 13.55 3.36
C ARG A 132 -35.98 12.58 3.28
N LYS A 133 -35.10 12.82 2.30
CA LYS A 133 -33.86 12.06 2.18
C LYS A 133 -32.91 12.36 3.35
N GLN A 134 -32.63 11.37 4.19
CA GLN A 134 -31.83 11.52 5.40
C GLN A 134 -30.32 11.29 5.15
N VAL A 135 -29.96 10.54 4.12
CA VAL A 135 -28.58 10.20 3.81
C VAL A 135 -28.23 10.61 2.39
N TYR A 136 -27.21 11.42 2.27
CA TYR A 136 -26.68 11.90 0.99
C TYR A 136 -25.28 11.33 0.78
N VAL A 137 -25.00 10.87 -0.43
CA VAL A 137 -23.65 10.46 -0.86
C VAL A 137 -23.17 11.49 -1.87
N ILE A 138 -22.15 12.25 -1.49
CA ILE A 138 -21.59 13.34 -2.28
C ILE A 138 -20.44 12.81 -3.13
N LYS A 139 -20.45 13.14 -4.41
CA LYS A 139 -19.39 12.75 -5.35
C LYS A 139 -18.15 13.63 -5.16
N GLY A 140 -16.95 13.03 -5.28
CA GLY A 140 -15.67 13.71 -5.14
C GLY A 140 -15.52 15.00 -5.96
N PRO A 141 -15.94 15.08 -7.24
CA PRO A 141 -15.89 16.33 -8.01
C PRO A 141 -16.66 17.47 -7.36
N ILE A 142 -17.83 17.20 -6.76
CA ILE A 142 -18.62 18.22 -6.08
C ILE A 142 -17.91 18.71 -4.82
N THR A 143 -17.35 17.82 -4.02
CA THR A 143 -16.54 18.20 -2.85
C THR A 143 -15.36 19.10 -3.26
N ALA A 144 -14.67 18.76 -4.37
CA ALA A 144 -13.58 19.57 -4.89
C ALA A 144 -14.03 20.97 -5.30
N GLU A 145 -15.22 21.09 -5.90
CA GLU A 145 -15.78 22.39 -6.28
C GLU A 145 -16.10 23.27 -5.07
N PHE A 146 -16.73 22.70 -4.03
CA PHE A 146 -17.00 23.46 -2.82
C PHE A 146 -15.73 23.90 -2.10
N ARG A 147 -14.66 23.07 -2.09
CA ARG A 147 -13.35 23.51 -1.57
C ARG A 147 -12.80 24.73 -2.32
N ARG A 148 -12.94 24.76 -3.65
CA ARG A 148 -12.51 25.89 -4.46
C ARG A 148 -13.36 27.13 -4.19
N LEU A 149 -14.68 26.98 -4.19
CA LEU A 149 -15.63 28.06 -3.92
C LEU A 149 -15.43 28.69 -2.54
N TRP A 150 -15.07 27.89 -1.54
CA TRP A 150 -14.84 28.35 -0.18
C TRP A 150 -13.40 28.74 0.12
N GLY A 151 -12.52 28.76 -0.90
CA GLY A 151 -11.14 29.26 -0.78
C GLY A 151 -10.18 28.32 -0.06
N LEU A 152 -10.51 27.02 0.05
CA LEU A 152 -9.66 26.00 0.66
C LEU A 152 -8.65 25.38 -0.34
N GLN A 153 -8.81 25.69 -1.62
CA GLN A 153 -7.92 25.21 -2.67
C GLN A 153 -7.85 26.23 -3.77
N ASN A 154 -6.63 26.55 -4.25
CA ASN A 154 -6.46 27.40 -5.41
C ASN A 154 -7.13 26.75 -6.65
N LEU A 155 -7.73 27.58 -7.51
CA LEU A 155 -8.47 27.12 -8.70
C LEU A 155 -7.60 26.29 -9.67
N TYR A 156 -6.28 26.52 -9.68
CA TYR A 156 -5.32 25.89 -10.59
C TYR A 156 -4.43 24.84 -9.92
N GLU A 157 -4.49 24.70 -8.61
CA GLU A 157 -3.69 23.72 -7.89
C GLU A 157 -4.40 22.36 -7.83
N GLN A 158 -3.64 21.31 -8.09
CA GLN A 158 -4.10 19.96 -7.83
C GLN A 158 -4.17 19.73 -6.30
N LYS A 159 -5.10 18.90 -5.87
CA LYS A 159 -5.20 18.49 -4.47
C LYS A 159 -3.87 17.86 -4.03
N SER A 160 -3.16 18.50 -3.09
CA SER A 160 -2.04 17.85 -2.41
C SER A 160 -2.55 16.63 -1.64
N ARG A 161 -1.81 15.52 -1.73
CA ARG A 161 -2.07 14.29 -0.99
C ARG A 161 -0.90 13.95 -0.07
N ASP A 162 -0.08 14.92 0.25
CA ASP A 162 1.12 14.76 1.05
C ASP A 162 0.79 14.62 2.54
N ASN A 163 -0.38 15.11 2.93
CA ASN A 163 -0.85 15.14 4.30
C ASN A 163 -2.21 14.46 4.44
N HIS A 164 -2.42 13.67 5.50
CA HIS A 164 -3.69 13.02 5.82
C HIS A 164 -4.79 13.99 6.29
N ALA A 165 -4.45 15.20 6.73
CA ALA A 165 -5.41 16.22 7.18
C ALA A 165 -6.44 16.58 6.10
N HIS A 166 -6.09 16.42 4.82
CA HIS A 166 -7.03 16.65 3.72
C HIS A 166 -8.31 15.79 3.79
N HIS A 167 -8.28 14.64 4.47
CA HIS A 167 -9.48 13.83 4.66
C HIS A 167 -10.44 14.46 5.66
N CYS A 168 -9.92 15.10 6.72
CA CYS A 168 -10.71 15.85 7.68
C CYS A 168 -11.36 17.07 7.01
N ILE A 169 -10.58 17.84 6.27
CA ILE A 169 -11.08 19.00 5.50
C ILE A 169 -12.18 18.59 4.53
N ASP A 170 -11.99 17.49 3.78
CA ASP A 170 -13.03 16.95 2.89
C ASP A 170 -14.31 16.56 3.66
N ALA A 171 -14.17 15.95 4.84
CA ALA A 171 -15.31 15.55 5.67
C ALA A 171 -16.10 16.78 6.17
N ILE A 172 -15.42 17.83 6.63
CA ILE A 172 -16.04 19.09 7.06
C ILE A 172 -16.75 19.76 5.88
N VAL A 173 -16.09 19.85 4.73
CA VAL A 173 -16.71 20.39 3.50
C VAL A 173 -17.98 19.63 3.16
N ILE A 174 -17.95 18.28 3.18
CA ILE A 174 -19.12 17.45 2.92
C ILE A 174 -20.24 17.70 3.94
N ALA A 175 -19.89 17.84 5.22
CA ALA A 175 -20.85 18.10 6.29
C ALA A 175 -21.54 19.47 6.14
N CYS A 176 -20.84 20.46 5.61
CA CYS A 176 -21.35 21.82 5.41
C CYS A 176 -22.16 21.99 4.11
N ILE A 177 -22.11 21.03 3.16
CA ILE A 177 -22.88 21.14 1.91
C ILE A 177 -24.37 20.91 2.19
N ASN A 178 -25.16 21.95 1.98
CA ASN A 178 -26.62 21.86 2.08
C ASN A 178 -27.17 21.00 0.92
N PRO A 179 -28.21 20.15 1.17
CA PRO A 179 -28.86 19.37 0.12
C PRO A 179 -29.39 20.18 -1.07
N ALA A 180 -29.89 21.40 -0.83
CA ALA A 180 -30.37 22.30 -1.89
C ALA A 180 -29.20 22.82 -2.73
N GLU A 181 -28.08 23.18 -2.12
CA GLU A 181 -26.84 23.59 -2.79
C GLU A 181 -26.24 22.44 -3.61
N TYR A 182 -26.21 21.22 -3.05
CA TYR A 182 -25.84 20.03 -3.78
C TYR A 182 -26.70 19.83 -5.03
N ALA A 183 -28.02 19.95 -4.90
CA ALA A 183 -28.95 19.80 -6.03
C ALA A 183 -28.73 20.87 -7.12
N ARG A 184 -28.49 22.13 -6.73
CA ARG A 184 -28.15 23.22 -7.66
C ARG A 184 -26.85 22.96 -8.40
N MET A 185 -25.82 22.54 -7.70
CA MET A 185 -24.52 22.21 -8.29
C MET A 185 -24.60 20.98 -9.20
N ALA A 186 -25.30 19.93 -8.76
CA ALA A 186 -25.53 18.73 -9.56
C ALA A 186 -26.37 19.02 -10.82
N SER A 187 -27.34 19.93 -10.74
CA SER A 187 -28.14 20.39 -11.90
C SER A 187 -27.27 21.17 -12.89
N TYR A 188 -26.41 22.04 -12.41
CA TYR A 188 -25.47 22.79 -13.25
C TYR A 188 -24.58 21.85 -14.07
N TYR A 189 -23.95 20.86 -13.43
CA TYR A 189 -23.11 19.87 -14.13
C TYR A 189 -23.89 18.96 -15.07
N ARG A 190 -25.12 18.60 -14.73
CA ARG A 190 -25.98 17.82 -15.61
C ARG A 190 -26.31 18.61 -16.88
N GLN A 191 -26.63 19.90 -16.75
CA GLN A 191 -26.86 20.77 -17.91
C GLN A 191 -25.60 20.92 -18.76
N GLU A 192 -24.42 20.99 -18.15
CA GLU A 192 -23.13 21.00 -18.85
C GLU A 192 -22.89 19.71 -19.64
N GLU A 193 -23.21 18.55 -19.07
CA GLU A 193 -23.06 17.25 -19.73
C GLU A 193 -24.08 17.04 -20.86
N ASP A 194 -25.34 17.39 -20.61
CA ASP A 194 -26.45 17.05 -21.51
C ASP A 194 -26.51 17.96 -22.73
N PHE A 195 -26.13 19.22 -22.62
CA PHE A 195 -26.46 20.20 -23.65
C PHE A 195 -25.26 20.89 -24.31
N ARG A 196 -24.07 20.87 -23.76
CA ARG A 196 -22.96 21.75 -24.19
C ARG A 196 -23.42 23.20 -24.51
N LEU A 197 -24.60 23.56 -24.02
CA LEU A 197 -25.25 24.83 -24.21
C LEU A 197 -24.59 25.88 -23.32
N ASN A 198 -24.66 27.15 -23.72
CA ASN A 198 -24.15 28.31 -23.00
C ASN A 198 -24.26 28.08 -21.50
N LYS A 199 -23.12 27.81 -20.90
CA LYS A 199 -22.98 27.62 -19.46
C LYS A 199 -23.47 28.89 -18.80
N GLY A 200 -24.60 28.84 -18.15
CA GLY A 200 -24.96 29.90 -17.20
C GLY A 200 -23.80 30.05 -16.20
N ASN A 201 -23.68 31.19 -15.58
CA ASN A 201 -22.65 31.41 -14.58
C ASN A 201 -22.69 30.29 -13.54
N LYS A 202 -21.53 29.71 -13.25
CA LYS A 202 -21.39 28.67 -12.23
C LYS A 202 -21.98 29.16 -10.91
N PRO A 203 -22.85 28.36 -10.24
CA PRO A 203 -23.43 28.80 -8.98
C PRO A 203 -22.35 29.12 -7.96
N VAL A 204 -22.45 30.27 -7.33
CA VAL A 204 -21.61 30.68 -6.20
C VAL A 204 -22.39 30.44 -4.91
N PHE A 205 -21.75 29.90 -3.92
CA PHE A 205 -22.31 29.68 -2.59
C PHE A 205 -21.50 30.41 -1.53
N PRO A 206 -22.14 31.04 -0.55
CA PRO A 206 -21.42 31.68 0.55
C PRO A 206 -20.65 30.64 1.34
N LYS A 207 -19.59 31.08 2.04
CA LYS A 207 -18.92 30.21 3.01
C LYS A 207 -19.89 29.84 4.13
N PRO A 208 -19.74 28.66 4.75
CA PRO A 208 -20.60 28.22 5.86
C PRO A 208 -20.64 29.23 7.03
N TRP A 209 -19.51 29.88 7.31
CA TRP A 209 -19.37 31.02 8.22
C TRP A 209 -18.19 31.90 7.79
N THR A 210 -18.09 33.09 8.35
CA THR A 210 -17.15 34.13 7.87
C THR A 210 -15.70 33.70 7.97
N THR A 211 -15.30 33.06 9.07
CA THR A 211 -13.90 32.62 9.36
C THR A 211 -13.62 31.21 8.88
N PHE A 212 -14.54 30.55 8.16
CA PHE A 212 -14.46 29.14 7.75
C PHE A 212 -13.10 28.72 7.21
N THR A 213 -12.51 29.48 6.30
CA THR A 213 -11.24 29.14 5.68
C THR A 213 -10.07 29.21 6.67
N GLN A 214 -10.07 30.24 7.54
CA GLN A 214 -9.04 30.45 8.55
C GLN A 214 -9.13 29.37 9.65
N ASP A 215 -10.34 29.05 10.10
CA ASP A 215 -10.56 28.01 11.11
C ASP A 215 -10.12 26.63 10.64
N LEU A 216 -10.36 26.31 9.36
CA LEU A 216 -9.88 25.03 8.81
C LEU A 216 -8.36 25.00 8.63
N GLN A 217 -7.73 26.11 8.30
CA GLN A 217 -6.27 26.18 8.22
C GLN A 217 -5.63 26.07 9.62
N ALA A 218 -6.22 26.70 10.64
CA ALA A 218 -5.79 26.56 12.03
C ALA A 218 -5.94 25.11 12.52
N LEU A 219 -7.08 24.47 12.21
CA LEU A 219 -7.34 23.09 12.56
C LEU A 219 -6.30 22.11 12.00
N GLU A 220 -5.74 22.39 10.82
CA GLU A 220 -4.71 21.52 10.22
C GLU A 220 -3.46 21.41 11.11
N ALA A 221 -3.10 22.48 11.82
CA ALA A 221 -1.95 22.51 12.75
C ALA A 221 -2.20 21.74 14.06
N GLU A 222 -3.45 21.53 14.44
CA GLU A 222 -3.85 20.86 15.68
C GLU A 222 -4.36 19.43 15.46
N LEU A 223 -4.65 19.06 14.21
CA LEU A 223 -5.28 17.80 13.88
C LEU A 223 -4.38 16.61 14.15
N LEU A 224 -4.78 15.73 15.06
CA LEU A 224 -4.09 14.46 15.30
C LEU A 224 -4.68 13.34 14.43
N VAL A 225 -3.81 12.66 13.68
CA VAL A 225 -4.21 11.54 12.83
C VAL A 225 -3.99 10.23 13.55
N VAL A 226 -5.10 9.55 13.85
CA VAL A 226 -5.09 8.23 14.48
C VAL A 226 -4.83 7.15 13.44
N HIS A 227 -3.81 6.35 13.68
CA HIS A 227 -3.51 5.18 12.88
C HIS A 227 -3.76 3.92 13.69
N GLU A 228 -5.01 3.52 13.84
CA GLU A 228 -5.35 2.30 14.56
C GLU A 228 -4.80 1.08 13.81
N THR A 229 -3.68 0.57 14.23
CA THR A 229 -3.14 -0.71 13.79
C THR A 229 -3.49 -1.76 14.82
N ARG A 230 -4.45 -2.60 14.48
CA ARG A 230 -4.75 -3.76 15.32
C ARG A 230 -3.57 -4.71 15.33
N ASN A 231 -2.94 -4.88 16.49
CA ASN A 231 -1.86 -5.84 16.74
C ASN A 231 -2.33 -7.31 16.68
N ASN A 232 -3.23 -7.63 15.76
CA ASN A 232 -3.77 -8.96 15.56
C ASN A 232 -2.95 -9.70 14.51
N LEU A 233 -1.72 -10.09 14.87
CA LEU A 233 -0.88 -10.89 13.98
C LEU A 233 -1.55 -12.23 13.65
N THR A 234 -2.27 -12.84 14.61
CA THR A 234 -3.06 -14.04 14.37
C THR A 234 -4.54 -13.74 14.56
N LYS A 235 -5.36 -14.19 13.61
CA LYS A 235 -6.82 -14.10 13.69
C LYS A 235 -7.41 -15.50 13.59
N LYS A 236 -8.38 -15.82 14.46
CA LYS A 236 -9.18 -17.03 14.29
C LYS A 236 -9.93 -16.98 12.96
N ALA A 237 -9.79 -18.01 12.16
CA ALA A 237 -10.52 -18.22 10.94
C ALA A 237 -11.38 -19.48 11.05
N ARG A 238 -12.66 -19.36 10.69
CA ARG A 238 -13.58 -20.48 10.61
C ARG A 238 -13.88 -20.73 9.13
N LYS A 239 -13.67 -21.95 8.68
CA LYS A 239 -13.94 -22.38 7.31
C LYS A 239 -14.77 -23.66 7.31
N ARG A 240 -15.86 -23.66 6.56
CA ARG A 240 -16.59 -24.89 6.26
C ARG A 240 -15.80 -25.68 5.23
N ILE A 241 -15.40 -26.88 5.58
CA ILE A 241 -14.70 -27.80 4.70
C ILE A 241 -15.66 -28.94 4.35
N ARG A 242 -15.83 -29.21 3.07
CA ARG A 242 -16.62 -30.35 2.59
C ARG A 242 -15.75 -31.61 2.70
N THR A 243 -16.18 -32.54 3.50
CA THR A 243 -15.56 -33.87 3.66
C THR A 243 -16.48 -34.95 3.11
N LYS A 244 -15.99 -36.19 3.01
CA LYS A 244 -16.82 -37.37 2.61
C LYS A 244 -18.01 -37.61 3.55
N GLY A 245 -17.92 -37.13 4.81
CA GLY A 245 -18.98 -37.25 5.82
C GLY A 245 -19.82 -35.98 5.99
N GLY A 246 -19.75 -35.01 5.06
CA GLY A 246 -20.53 -33.78 5.13
C GLY A 246 -19.69 -32.53 5.37
N ASN A 247 -20.35 -31.40 5.67
CA ASN A 247 -19.69 -30.15 5.95
C ASN A 247 -19.19 -30.08 7.39
N VAL A 248 -17.87 -29.96 7.57
CA VAL A 248 -17.25 -29.81 8.89
C VAL A 248 -16.76 -28.38 9.05
N LEU A 249 -17.01 -27.76 10.20
CA LEU A 249 -16.48 -26.47 10.57
C LEU A 249 -15.04 -26.65 11.06
N SER A 250 -14.07 -26.25 10.24
CA SER A 250 -12.66 -26.22 10.64
C SER A 250 -12.30 -24.87 11.21
N GLU A 251 -11.75 -24.86 12.41
CA GLU A 251 -11.15 -23.67 13.01
C GLU A 251 -9.65 -23.67 12.78
N SER A 252 -9.12 -22.55 12.34
CA SER A 252 -7.68 -22.36 12.11
C SER A 252 -7.26 -20.97 12.51
N ASP A 253 -5.98 -20.77 12.73
CA ASP A 253 -5.39 -19.43 12.86
C ASP A 253 -4.88 -18.98 11.49
N SER A 254 -5.24 -17.78 11.09
CA SER A 254 -4.63 -17.08 9.95
C SER A 254 -3.71 -15.97 10.45
N ALA A 255 -2.50 -15.91 9.89
CA ALA A 255 -1.62 -14.77 10.11
C ALA A 255 -1.99 -13.63 9.16
N ARG A 256 -1.88 -12.38 9.63
CA ARG A 256 -2.00 -11.18 8.81
C ARG A 256 -0.62 -10.71 8.39
N GLY A 257 -0.48 -10.41 7.11
CA GLY A 257 0.79 -10.01 6.52
C GLY A 257 1.73 -11.19 6.21
N SER A 258 2.84 -10.87 5.57
CA SER A 258 3.85 -11.84 5.20
C SER A 258 4.62 -12.33 6.42
N LEU A 259 4.80 -13.63 6.51
CA LEU A 259 5.61 -14.25 7.58
C LEU A 259 7.09 -14.29 7.22
N HIS A 260 7.42 -14.24 5.95
CA HIS A 260 8.77 -14.29 5.39
C HIS A 260 8.75 -13.83 3.94
N ASN A 261 9.92 -13.57 3.39
CA ASN A 261 10.08 -13.25 1.97
C ASN A 261 9.70 -14.44 1.08
N ASP A 262 9.20 -14.16 -0.12
CA ASP A 262 8.75 -15.17 -1.10
C ASP A 262 9.89 -15.99 -1.70
N THR A 263 11.14 -15.55 -1.54
CA THR A 263 12.30 -16.28 -2.05
C THR A 263 12.64 -17.48 -1.16
N TYR A 264 12.61 -18.66 -1.78
CA TYR A 264 12.99 -19.91 -1.12
C TYR A 264 14.42 -20.26 -1.44
N TYR A 265 15.16 -20.68 -0.42
CA TYR A 265 16.55 -21.10 -0.50
C TYR A 265 16.65 -22.60 -0.21
N GLY A 266 17.45 -23.30 -1.00
CA GLY A 266 17.85 -24.67 -0.71
C GLY A 266 19.11 -24.68 0.17
N ALA A 267 19.48 -25.86 0.68
CA ALA A 267 20.74 -26.07 1.36
C ALA A 267 21.54 -27.19 0.68
N ILE A 268 22.85 -27.02 0.61
CA ILE A 268 23.82 -28.03 0.18
C ILE A 268 24.80 -28.24 1.33
N GLN A 269 24.89 -29.48 1.79
CA GLN A 269 25.89 -29.87 2.79
C GLN A 269 27.13 -30.37 2.06
N LYS A 270 28.25 -29.70 2.25
CA LYS A 270 29.56 -30.09 1.74
C LYS A 270 30.61 -29.89 2.83
N ASP A 271 31.42 -30.87 3.05
CA ASP A 271 32.50 -30.82 4.05
C ASP A 271 32.01 -30.44 5.46
N GLY A 272 30.83 -30.98 5.87
CA GLY A 272 30.23 -30.68 7.16
C GLY A 272 29.56 -29.29 7.27
N VAL A 273 29.71 -28.41 6.26
CA VAL A 273 29.18 -27.05 6.27
C VAL A 273 27.93 -26.95 5.40
N ILE A 274 26.90 -26.34 5.97
CA ILE A 274 25.66 -26.02 5.23
C ILE A 274 25.88 -24.71 4.48
N ARG A 275 25.74 -24.76 3.15
CA ARG A 275 25.72 -23.59 2.28
C ARG A 275 24.35 -23.42 1.67
N TYR A 276 23.85 -22.19 1.66
CA TYR A 276 22.54 -21.89 1.09
C TYR A 276 22.66 -21.60 -0.41
N VAL A 277 21.64 -22.00 -1.15
CA VAL A 277 21.58 -21.81 -2.61
C VAL A 277 20.25 -21.22 -3.02
N VAL A 278 20.29 -20.32 -3.99
CA VAL A 278 19.13 -19.70 -4.61
C VAL A 278 19.17 -19.89 -6.12
N ARG A 279 18.00 -19.99 -6.74
CA ARG A 279 17.86 -20.06 -8.21
C ARG A 279 17.68 -18.66 -8.78
N LYS A 280 18.67 -18.18 -9.54
CA LYS A 280 18.64 -16.88 -10.22
C LYS A 280 18.45 -17.07 -11.74
N ALA A 281 17.76 -16.14 -12.39
CA ALA A 281 17.74 -16.08 -13.84
C ALA A 281 19.13 -15.66 -14.35
N LEU A 282 19.55 -16.19 -15.51
CA LEU A 282 20.87 -15.84 -16.07
C LEU A 282 21.00 -14.32 -16.27
N SER A 283 19.96 -13.69 -16.82
CA SER A 283 19.90 -12.24 -17.04
C SER A 283 19.92 -11.37 -15.78
N SER A 284 19.72 -11.96 -14.59
CA SER A 284 19.77 -11.24 -13.30
C SER A 284 21.11 -11.37 -12.58
N LEU A 285 22.09 -12.07 -13.17
CA LEU A 285 23.42 -12.22 -12.60
C LEU A 285 24.30 -11.01 -12.93
N SER A 286 25.17 -10.67 -12.00
CA SER A 286 26.34 -9.85 -12.27
C SER A 286 27.56 -10.75 -12.55
N GLU A 287 28.58 -10.21 -13.18
CA GLU A 287 29.84 -10.94 -13.40
C GLU A 287 30.42 -11.52 -12.09
N LYS A 288 30.27 -10.79 -10.99
CA LYS A 288 30.71 -11.23 -9.65
C LYS A 288 29.93 -12.44 -9.14
N ASP A 289 28.65 -12.61 -9.53
CA ASP A 289 27.82 -13.75 -9.14
C ASP A 289 28.20 -15.05 -9.85
N VAL A 290 28.91 -14.99 -10.98
CA VAL A 290 29.23 -16.16 -11.81
C VAL A 290 30.12 -17.17 -11.05
N LYS A 291 31.05 -16.69 -10.23
CA LYS A 291 31.87 -17.52 -9.36
C LYS A 291 31.08 -18.34 -8.34
N ASP A 292 29.90 -17.85 -7.97
CA ASP A 292 29.01 -18.47 -6.99
C ASP A 292 28.07 -19.51 -7.61
N ILE A 293 28.14 -19.75 -8.93
CA ILE A 293 27.36 -20.80 -9.59
C ILE A 293 27.81 -22.16 -9.03
N VAL A 294 26.83 -22.95 -8.56
CA VAL A 294 27.05 -24.23 -7.87
C VAL A 294 27.60 -25.30 -8.80
N ASP A 295 27.00 -25.43 -10.00
CA ASP A 295 27.39 -26.41 -10.99
C ASP A 295 28.60 -25.94 -11.77
N LYS A 296 29.68 -26.77 -11.72
CA LYS A 296 30.97 -26.45 -12.34
C LYS A 296 30.88 -26.31 -13.85
N THR A 297 30.19 -27.25 -14.51
CA THR A 297 30.05 -27.24 -15.98
C THR A 297 29.23 -26.02 -16.46
N VAL A 298 28.14 -25.69 -15.76
CA VAL A 298 27.36 -24.50 -16.06
C VAL A 298 28.18 -23.24 -15.85
N ARG A 299 28.97 -23.18 -14.78
CA ARG A 299 29.81 -22.02 -14.49
C ARG A 299 30.86 -21.80 -15.58
N GLU A 300 31.56 -22.87 -16.00
CA GLU A 300 32.56 -22.81 -17.08
C GLU A 300 31.96 -22.32 -18.40
N LYS A 301 30.78 -22.83 -18.80
CA LYS A 301 30.09 -22.36 -19.99
C LYS A 301 29.67 -20.90 -19.91
N VAL A 302 29.19 -20.45 -18.77
CA VAL A 302 28.83 -19.04 -18.56
C VAL A 302 30.07 -18.14 -18.58
N GLN A 303 31.19 -18.59 -18.01
CA GLN A 303 32.47 -17.87 -18.04
C GLN A 303 33.01 -17.76 -19.45
N ALA A 304 32.98 -18.84 -20.23
CA ALA A 304 33.43 -18.83 -21.63
C ALA A 304 32.58 -17.84 -22.49
N ALA A 305 31.26 -17.85 -22.32
CA ALA A 305 30.38 -16.91 -23.01
C ALA A 305 30.65 -15.44 -22.63
N ILE A 306 31.01 -15.18 -21.37
CA ILE A 306 31.41 -13.84 -20.89
C ILE A 306 32.73 -13.40 -21.51
N GLN A 307 33.70 -14.31 -21.63
CA GLN A 307 34.98 -14.01 -22.26
C GLN A 307 34.84 -13.69 -23.74
N GLU A 308 33.91 -14.38 -24.44
CA GLU A 308 33.65 -14.17 -25.86
C GLU A 308 32.87 -12.86 -26.17
N LYS A 309 31.80 -12.57 -25.41
CA LYS A 309 30.82 -11.50 -25.75
C LYS A 309 30.77 -10.36 -24.74
N GLY A 310 31.52 -10.45 -23.66
CA GLY A 310 31.40 -9.54 -22.52
C GLY A 310 30.21 -9.86 -21.60
N ALA A 311 30.35 -9.49 -20.31
CA ALA A 311 29.40 -9.90 -19.27
C ALA A 311 27.95 -9.45 -19.53
N LYS A 312 27.75 -8.21 -19.99
CA LYS A 312 26.42 -7.63 -20.20
C LYS A 312 25.66 -8.34 -21.33
N GLU A 313 26.34 -8.59 -22.44
CA GLU A 313 25.75 -9.22 -23.62
C GLU A 313 25.53 -10.73 -23.42
N ALA A 314 26.52 -11.44 -22.88
CA ALA A 314 26.44 -12.86 -22.59
C ALA A 314 25.31 -13.21 -21.61
N LEU A 315 25.18 -12.45 -20.51
CA LEU A 315 24.16 -12.71 -19.48
C LEU A 315 22.75 -12.31 -19.92
N ALA A 316 22.60 -11.35 -20.82
CA ALA A 316 21.32 -10.97 -21.41
C ALA A 316 20.92 -11.88 -22.59
N GLY A 317 21.91 -12.52 -23.23
CA GLY A 317 21.73 -13.39 -24.38
C GLY A 317 21.33 -14.82 -24.03
N THR A 318 21.41 -15.70 -25.03
CA THR A 318 21.14 -17.13 -24.88
C THR A 318 22.47 -17.89 -24.76
N ILE A 319 22.67 -18.60 -23.66
CA ILE A 319 23.79 -19.52 -23.48
C ILE A 319 23.26 -20.95 -23.56
N TYR A 320 23.88 -21.77 -24.40
CA TYR A 320 23.51 -23.17 -24.57
C TYR A 320 24.27 -24.08 -23.61
N MET A 321 23.55 -24.96 -22.95
CA MET A 321 24.13 -26.09 -22.23
C MET A 321 24.57 -27.17 -23.23
N ASN A 322 23.74 -27.43 -24.22
CA ASN A 322 24.03 -28.29 -25.35
C ASN A 322 23.39 -27.64 -26.61
N GLU A 323 24.24 -27.22 -27.55
CA GLU A 323 23.84 -26.49 -28.73
C GLU A 323 23.14 -27.42 -29.75
N GLU A 324 23.67 -28.63 -29.96
CA GLU A 324 23.11 -29.63 -30.89
C GLU A 324 21.67 -30.01 -30.50
N LYS A 325 21.37 -30.05 -29.18
CA LYS A 325 20.04 -30.37 -28.66
C LYS A 325 19.20 -29.13 -28.36
N GLY A 326 19.69 -27.93 -28.63
CA GLY A 326 18.98 -26.69 -28.37
C GLY A 326 18.69 -26.43 -26.88
N ILE A 327 19.45 -27.04 -25.96
CA ILE A 327 19.22 -26.91 -24.51
C ILE A 327 19.89 -25.63 -24.01
N THR A 328 19.07 -24.67 -23.54
CA THR A 328 19.53 -23.37 -23.06
C THR A 328 19.59 -23.28 -21.55
N ILE A 329 20.54 -22.50 -21.02
CA ILE A 329 20.67 -22.16 -19.60
C ILE A 329 19.80 -20.95 -19.29
N LYS A 330 18.62 -21.15 -18.68
CA LYS A 330 17.69 -20.07 -18.33
C LYS A 330 17.82 -19.59 -16.88
N LYS A 331 18.11 -20.52 -15.95
CA LYS A 331 18.29 -20.25 -14.52
C LYS A 331 19.39 -21.11 -13.97
N VAL A 332 20.21 -20.53 -13.09
CA VAL A 332 21.32 -21.20 -12.44
C VAL A 332 21.13 -21.21 -10.92
N ARG A 333 21.72 -22.19 -10.24
CA ARG A 333 21.81 -22.22 -8.79
C ARG A 333 23.08 -21.50 -8.36
N CYS A 334 22.95 -20.48 -7.52
CA CYS A 334 24.09 -19.76 -6.96
C CYS A 334 24.16 -19.94 -5.45
N PHE A 335 25.38 -20.06 -4.92
CA PHE A 335 25.59 -19.92 -3.50
C PHE A 335 25.21 -18.52 -3.05
N THR A 336 24.67 -18.42 -1.85
CA THR A 336 24.31 -17.13 -1.25
C THR A 336 24.52 -17.18 0.26
N LYS A 337 24.84 -16.03 0.84
CA LYS A 337 24.92 -15.87 2.30
C LYS A 337 23.56 -15.41 2.80
N ILE A 338 23.06 -16.06 3.84
CA ILE A 338 21.84 -15.68 4.54
C ILE A 338 22.21 -15.42 5.99
N ALA A 339 21.98 -14.22 6.48
CA ALA A 339 22.37 -13.83 7.83
C ALA A 339 21.58 -14.59 8.92
N SER A 340 20.27 -14.79 8.72
CA SER A 340 19.38 -15.46 9.68
C SER A 340 18.36 -16.31 8.92
N PRO A 341 18.76 -17.52 8.48
CA PRO A 341 17.85 -18.38 7.73
C PRO A 341 16.73 -18.94 8.63
N LEU A 342 15.49 -18.77 8.20
CA LEU A 342 14.33 -19.36 8.85
C LEU A 342 13.99 -20.66 8.15
N ALA A 343 14.04 -21.79 8.87
CA ALA A 343 13.70 -23.09 8.31
C ALA A 343 12.17 -23.26 8.21
N ILE A 344 11.70 -23.54 7.00
CA ILE A 344 10.31 -23.91 6.72
C ILE A 344 10.31 -25.35 6.21
N ARG A 345 9.56 -26.21 6.90
CA ARG A 345 9.50 -27.61 6.53
C ARG A 345 8.73 -27.79 5.21
N ARG A 346 9.35 -28.49 4.27
CA ARG A 346 8.72 -28.89 3.02
C ARG A 346 7.56 -29.84 3.33
N HIS A 347 6.38 -29.55 2.79
CA HIS A 347 5.25 -30.44 2.90
C HIS A 347 5.47 -31.66 1.98
N ARG A 348 5.43 -32.89 2.54
CA ARG A 348 5.23 -34.16 1.84
C ARG A 348 6.41 -34.91 1.21
N ASP A 349 7.64 -34.49 1.31
CA ASP A 349 8.72 -35.29 0.72
C ASP A 349 9.40 -36.14 1.79
N ALA A 350 8.76 -37.29 2.12
CA ALA A 350 9.31 -38.25 3.10
C ALA A 350 10.56 -38.98 2.58
N SER A 351 10.76 -39.01 1.25
CA SER A 351 11.89 -39.69 0.60
C SER A 351 13.15 -38.83 0.50
N ALA A 352 13.05 -37.50 0.67
CA ALA A 352 14.19 -36.63 0.56
C ALA A 352 15.13 -36.79 1.77
N LYS A 353 16.44 -36.74 1.54
CA LYS A 353 17.47 -36.69 2.59
C LYS A 353 17.15 -35.56 3.55
N GLU A 354 17.40 -35.75 4.84
CA GLU A 354 16.94 -34.89 5.91
C GLU A 354 17.36 -33.41 5.72
N TYR A 355 18.59 -33.14 5.25
CA TYR A 355 19.05 -31.78 4.96
C TYR A 355 18.36 -31.12 3.75
N LYS A 356 17.67 -31.89 2.89
CA LYS A 356 16.88 -31.38 1.76
C LYS A 356 15.41 -31.13 2.11
N ARG A 357 14.94 -31.58 3.26
CA ARG A 357 13.55 -31.42 3.70
C ARG A 357 13.16 -29.99 4.06
N PRO A 358 14.00 -29.19 4.75
CA PRO A 358 13.66 -27.80 4.99
C PRO A 358 13.96 -26.94 3.77
N TYR A 359 13.01 -26.05 3.43
CA TYR A 359 13.33 -24.83 2.72
C TYR A 359 13.75 -23.78 3.73
N TYR A 360 14.61 -22.90 3.30
CA TYR A 360 15.01 -21.74 4.07
C TYR A 360 14.46 -20.48 3.42
N VAL A 361 14.07 -19.53 4.23
CA VAL A 361 13.57 -18.23 3.82
C VAL A 361 14.23 -17.14 4.66
N THR A 362 14.20 -15.92 4.18
CA THR A 362 14.64 -14.77 4.95
C THR A 362 13.47 -14.06 5.58
N ASN A 363 13.72 -13.39 6.70
CA ASN A 363 12.73 -12.54 7.33
C ASN A 363 12.31 -11.39 6.38
N GLU A 364 11.03 -11.06 6.35
CA GLU A 364 10.52 -9.92 5.60
C GLU A 364 10.25 -8.73 6.51
N SER A 365 9.63 -8.98 7.68
CA SER A 365 9.27 -7.92 8.60
C SER A 365 9.33 -8.36 10.05
N ASN A 366 9.59 -7.41 10.92
CA ASN A 366 9.62 -7.60 12.35
C ASN A 366 8.29 -7.14 12.97
N TYR A 367 7.82 -7.92 13.93
CA TYR A 367 6.55 -7.71 14.60
C TYR A 367 6.67 -6.72 15.75
N VAL A 368 7.68 -6.92 16.61
CA VAL A 368 7.86 -6.15 17.83
C VAL A 368 9.34 -5.98 18.14
N MET A 369 9.69 -4.82 18.66
CA MET A 369 10.97 -4.54 19.29
C MET A 369 10.77 -4.24 20.77
N GLY A 370 11.48 -4.96 21.63
CA GLY A 370 11.63 -4.63 23.05
C GLY A 370 12.93 -3.88 23.27
N ILE A 371 12.86 -2.75 23.97
CA ILE A 371 14.05 -2.01 24.43
C ILE A 371 14.11 -2.14 25.94
N TYR A 372 15.23 -2.67 26.42
CA TYR A 372 15.50 -2.90 27.83
C TYR A 372 16.49 -1.85 28.31
N GLU A 373 16.26 -1.28 29.46
CA GLU A 373 17.10 -0.22 30.01
C GLU A 373 17.50 -0.52 31.44
N GLY A 374 18.78 -0.33 31.73
CA GLY A 374 19.34 -0.45 33.07
C GLY A 374 20.53 0.45 33.25
N CYS A 375 21.04 0.50 34.48
CA CYS A 375 22.17 1.36 34.85
C CYS A 375 23.39 0.48 35.16
N ILE A 376 24.53 0.73 34.50
CA ILE A 376 25.81 0.10 34.82
C ILE A 376 26.83 1.21 35.04
N LYS A 377 27.48 1.22 36.22
CA LYS A 377 28.49 2.23 36.59
C LYS A 377 27.98 3.66 36.39
N LYS A 378 26.77 3.94 36.87
CA LYS A 378 26.06 5.24 36.77
C LYS A 378 25.77 5.70 35.32
N LYS A 379 25.94 4.81 34.30
CA LYS A 379 25.59 5.12 32.93
C LYS A 379 24.39 4.28 32.50
N THR A 380 23.39 4.93 31.92
CA THR A 380 22.24 4.24 31.31
C THR A 380 22.71 3.42 30.12
N LYS A 381 22.39 2.15 30.12
CA LYS A 381 22.63 1.23 28.99
C LYS A 381 21.32 0.63 28.51
N ARG A 382 21.25 0.43 27.21
CA ARG A 382 20.08 -0.16 26.56
C ARG A 382 20.46 -1.37 25.72
N GLU A 383 19.59 -2.35 25.75
CA GLU A 383 19.61 -3.52 24.89
C GLU A 383 18.29 -3.60 24.13
N PHE A 384 18.29 -4.34 23.01
CA PHE A 384 17.06 -4.57 22.27
C PHE A 384 16.88 -6.04 21.93
N ILE A 385 15.62 -6.45 21.85
CA ILE A 385 15.20 -7.76 21.30
C ILE A 385 14.24 -7.47 20.15
N LEU A 386 14.52 -8.10 19.01
CA LEU A 386 13.70 -7.95 17.82
C LEU A 386 13.08 -9.30 17.48
N VAL A 387 11.75 -9.37 17.44
CA VAL A 387 11.01 -10.59 17.13
C VAL A 387 10.31 -10.43 15.78
N ASN A 388 10.58 -11.35 14.85
CA ASN A 388 9.98 -11.34 13.53
C ASN A 388 8.56 -11.93 13.53
N ASN A 389 7.80 -11.70 12.46
CA ASN A 389 6.41 -12.14 12.33
C ASN A 389 6.27 -13.67 12.47
N LEU A 390 7.15 -14.46 11.87
CA LEU A 390 7.08 -15.92 11.94
C LEU A 390 7.30 -16.43 13.35
N GLU A 391 8.27 -15.89 14.05
CA GLU A 391 8.60 -16.24 15.42
C GLU A 391 7.47 -15.85 16.38
N ALA A 392 6.95 -14.62 16.24
CA ALA A 392 5.81 -14.15 17.02
C ALA A 392 4.56 -15.04 16.82
N VAL A 393 4.26 -15.46 15.59
CA VAL A 393 3.14 -16.39 15.31
C VAL A 393 3.39 -17.74 15.97
N ARG A 394 4.61 -18.27 15.94
CA ARG A 394 4.96 -19.54 16.60
C ARG A 394 4.76 -19.46 18.12
N GLN A 395 5.25 -18.39 18.74
CA GLN A 395 5.08 -18.16 20.19
C GLN A 395 3.60 -18.01 20.57
N LEU A 396 2.83 -17.21 19.85
CA LEU A 396 1.39 -17.03 20.08
C LEU A 396 0.60 -18.35 19.93
N LYS A 397 0.95 -19.17 18.94
CA LYS A 397 0.31 -20.50 18.77
C LYS A 397 0.63 -21.46 19.91
N THR A 398 1.88 -21.47 20.36
CA THR A 398 2.31 -22.34 21.47
C THR A 398 1.61 -21.93 22.77
N ALA A 399 1.61 -20.63 23.09
CA ALA A 399 0.93 -20.12 24.27
C ALA A 399 -0.59 -20.43 24.27
N ARG A 400 -1.24 -20.27 23.13
CA ARG A 400 -2.67 -20.60 22.98
C ARG A 400 -2.96 -22.08 23.19
N LYS A 401 -2.09 -22.98 22.70
CA LYS A 401 -2.22 -24.43 22.96
C LYS A 401 -2.07 -24.76 24.44
N GLN A 402 -1.25 -24.02 25.14
CA GLN A 402 -1.00 -24.18 26.58
C GLN A 402 -2.02 -23.44 27.46
N GLY A 403 -2.95 -22.67 26.89
CA GLY A 403 -3.91 -21.84 27.63
C GLY A 403 -3.28 -20.66 28.36
N VAL A 404 -2.05 -20.29 28.02
CA VAL A 404 -1.29 -19.22 28.68
C VAL A 404 -1.35 -17.94 27.86
N VAL A 405 -1.42 -16.78 28.54
CA VAL A 405 -1.27 -15.48 27.90
C VAL A 405 0.21 -15.30 27.53
N SER A 406 0.50 -15.27 26.24
CA SER A 406 1.89 -15.12 25.77
C SER A 406 2.35 -13.69 25.91
N SER A 407 3.45 -13.48 26.63
CA SER A 407 4.30 -12.31 26.47
C SER A 407 5.35 -12.64 25.41
N ILE A 408 5.24 -12.07 24.21
CA ILE A 408 6.23 -12.26 23.13
C ILE A 408 7.60 -11.74 23.53
N LEU A 409 7.63 -10.69 24.35
CA LEU A 409 8.84 -10.12 24.93
C LEU A 409 8.95 -10.50 26.40
N PRO A 410 10.10 -11.01 26.86
CA PRO A 410 10.30 -11.27 28.27
C PRO A 410 10.29 -9.96 29.07
N PRO A 411 9.88 -9.98 30.35
CA PRO A 411 9.83 -8.77 31.20
C PRO A 411 11.23 -8.22 31.51
N VAL A 412 12.22 -9.08 31.48
CA VAL A 412 13.64 -8.72 31.67
C VAL A 412 14.49 -9.35 30.56
N SER A 413 15.57 -8.66 30.19
CA SER A 413 16.52 -9.16 29.21
C SER A 413 17.27 -10.39 29.76
N ALA A 414 17.38 -11.45 28.95
CA ALA A 414 18.14 -12.65 29.35
C ALA A 414 19.64 -12.38 29.54
N LYS A 415 20.20 -11.39 28.83
CA LYS A 415 21.62 -11.09 28.82
C LYS A 415 22.05 -10.20 29.98
N SER A 416 21.37 -9.07 30.18
CA SER A 416 21.75 -8.04 31.14
C SER A 416 20.85 -7.97 32.36
N GLN A 417 19.73 -8.73 32.36
CA GLN A 417 18.66 -8.65 33.38
C GLN A 417 18.03 -7.25 33.49
N PHE A 418 18.14 -6.44 32.43
CA PHE A 418 17.49 -5.15 32.41
C PHE A 418 15.97 -5.29 32.23
N PRO A 419 15.14 -4.48 32.92
CA PRO A 419 13.70 -4.47 32.73
C PRO A 419 13.33 -3.93 31.35
N LEU A 420 12.19 -4.41 30.81
CA LEU A 420 11.61 -3.91 29.56
C LEU A 420 11.10 -2.49 29.77
N LYS A 421 11.68 -1.52 29.05
CA LYS A 421 11.26 -0.12 29.08
C LYS A 421 10.27 0.21 27.97
N TYR A 422 10.57 -0.18 26.74
CA TYR A 422 9.72 0.12 25.59
C TYR A 422 9.31 -1.16 24.85
N ARG A 423 8.04 -1.19 24.46
CA ARG A 423 7.49 -2.24 23.59
C ARG A 423 6.91 -1.58 22.35
N LEU A 424 7.60 -1.72 21.22
CA LEU A 424 7.27 -1.05 19.98
C LEU A 424 6.78 -2.05 18.93
N TYR A 425 5.60 -1.79 18.39
CA TYR A 425 5.05 -2.50 17.26
C TYR A 425 5.05 -1.58 16.03
N THR A 426 5.06 -2.14 14.83
CA THR A 426 4.76 -1.35 13.64
C THR A 426 3.35 -0.80 13.77
N GLY A 427 3.20 0.52 13.67
CA GLY A 427 1.94 1.23 13.85
C GLY A 427 1.76 1.90 15.21
N THR A 428 2.57 1.60 16.22
CA THR A 428 2.52 2.27 17.52
C THR A 428 2.76 3.78 17.34
N LEU A 429 1.92 4.58 17.98
CA LEU A 429 2.12 6.04 18.08
C LEU A 429 3.04 6.38 19.24
N VAL A 430 3.88 7.37 19.02
CA VAL A 430 4.87 7.82 20.01
C VAL A 430 4.95 9.35 20.00
N LEU A 431 5.09 9.95 21.19
CA LEU A 431 5.38 11.36 21.37
C LEU A 431 6.87 11.53 21.68
N LEU A 432 7.60 12.14 20.78
CA LEU A 432 9.05 12.34 20.93
C LEU A 432 9.35 13.52 21.87
N TYR A 433 10.36 13.34 22.72
CA TYR A 433 10.91 14.42 23.55
C TYR A 433 12.44 14.47 23.42
N GLU A 434 13.04 15.61 23.74
CA GLU A 434 14.48 15.80 23.64
C GLU A 434 15.22 15.36 24.90
N ASN A 435 14.84 15.88 26.07
CA ASN A 435 15.52 15.64 27.32
C ASN A 435 14.72 14.73 28.25
N SER A 436 13.48 15.07 28.56
CA SER A 436 12.65 14.37 29.52
C SER A 436 11.17 14.28 29.11
N PRO A 437 10.43 13.28 29.61
CA PRO A 437 8.99 13.15 29.35
C PRO A 437 8.15 14.35 29.81
N GLU A 438 8.61 15.09 30.77
CA GLU A 438 7.92 16.25 31.37
C GLU A 438 7.87 17.46 30.42
N GLU A 439 8.64 17.44 29.33
CA GLU A 439 8.54 18.44 28.26
C GLU A 439 7.20 18.40 27.52
N ILE A 440 6.45 17.28 27.63
CA ILE A 440 5.22 17.10 26.88
C ILE A 440 4.05 17.62 27.69
N ASP A 441 3.52 18.75 27.25
CA ASP A 441 2.29 19.34 27.81
C ASP A 441 1.07 18.78 27.04
N PHE A 442 0.32 17.90 27.70
CA PHE A 442 -0.89 17.29 27.11
C PHE A 442 -2.05 18.29 26.90
N THR A 443 -1.95 19.51 27.42
CA THR A 443 -2.94 20.55 27.16
C THR A 443 -2.65 21.37 25.91
N ASN A 444 -1.41 21.31 25.40
CA ASN A 444 -0.98 22.01 24.20
C ASN A 444 -1.07 21.13 22.94
N GLN A 445 -2.22 21.17 22.29
CA GLN A 445 -2.52 20.34 21.11
C GLN A 445 -1.53 20.58 19.95
N VAL A 446 -1.08 21.81 19.75
CA VAL A 446 -0.12 22.15 18.68
C VAL A 446 1.25 21.52 18.94
N ASP A 447 1.72 21.54 20.18
CA ASP A 447 3.00 20.89 20.56
C ASP A 447 2.91 19.38 20.42
N ILE A 448 1.80 18.77 20.88
CA ILE A 448 1.53 17.34 20.68
C ILE A 448 1.54 16.98 19.20
N CYS A 449 0.88 17.77 18.35
CA CYS A 449 0.84 17.54 16.92
C CYS A 449 2.25 17.47 16.32
N LYS A 450 3.14 18.38 16.68
CA LYS A 450 4.54 18.40 16.20
C LYS A 450 5.36 17.19 16.65
N ARG A 451 5.07 16.64 17.84
CA ARG A 451 5.83 15.53 18.47
C ARG A 451 5.29 14.14 18.15
N LEU A 452 4.10 14.04 17.55
CA LEU A 452 3.43 12.77 17.31
C LEU A 452 3.93 12.07 16.06
N TYR A 453 4.47 10.86 16.25
CA TYR A 453 5.00 10.01 15.19
C TYR A 453 4.43 8.60 15.27
N LYS A 454 4.46 7.92 14.14
CA LYS A 454 4.08 6.52 14.00
C LYS A 454 5.30 5.66 13.71
N VAL A 455 5.44 4.56 14.40
CA VAL A 455 6.45 3.53 14.10
C VAL A 455 6.07 2.84 12.78
N THR A 456 6.90 2.97 11.74
CA THR A 456 6.65 2.37 10.43
C THR A 456 7.54 1.18 10.12
N GLY A 457 8.67 1.04 10.81
CA GLY A 457 9.58 -0.07 10.61
C GLY A 457 10.47 -0.31 11.83
N LEU A 458 10.78 -1.57 12.05
CA LEU A 458 11.65 -2.04 13.12
C LEU A 458 12.68 -2.97 12.48
N SER A 459 13.97 -2.67 12.63
CA SER A 459 15.05 -3.46 12.05
C SER A 459 16.31 -3.41 12.92
N SER A 460 17.38 -4.02 12.46
CA SER A 460 18.68 -3.89 13.07
C SER A 460 19.74 -3.61 12.01
N MET A 461 20.78 -2.89 12.42
CA MET A 461 21.94 -2.61 11.59
C MET A 461 23.22 -2.95 12.37
N THR A 462 24.26 -3.29 11.65
CA THR A 462 25.59 -3.53 12.23
C THR A 462 26.52 -2.37 11.86
N VAL A 463 27.08 -1.73 12.88
CA VAL A 463 28.06 -0.66 12.72
C VAL A 463 29.30 -1.05 13.49
N THR A 464 30.45 -1.11 12.84
CA THR A 464 31.74 -1.50 13.44
C THR A 464 31.66 -2.75 14.34
N GLY A 465 30.94 -3.79 13.86
CA GLY A 465 30.77 -5.06 14.59
C GLY A 465 29.67 -5.09 15.66
N ASN A 466 29.15 -3.95 16.06
CA ASN A 466 28.08 -3.86 17.04
C ASN A 466 26.70 -3.81 16.37
N GLN A 467 25.74 -4.55 16.93
CA GLN A 467 24.34 -4.51 16.47
C GLN A 467 23.55 -3.40 17.16
N TYR A 468 22.83 -2.63 16.36
CA TYR A 468 21.92 -1.59 16.82
C TYR A 468 20.51 -1.85 16.31
N GLY A 469 19.52 -1.77 17.18
CA GLY A 469 18.11 -1.75 16.79
C GLY A 469 17.79 -0.40 16.17
N THR A 470 17.13 -0.40 15.01
CA THR A 470 16.70 0.81 14.31
C THR A 470 15.19 0.91 14.29
N ILE A 471 14.67 2.10 14.58
CA ILE A 471 13.27 2.44 14.66
C ILE A 471 13.00 3.49 13.58
N GLN A 472 12.18 3.13 12.61
CA GLN A 472 11.74 4.06 11.58
C GLN A 472 10.42 4.70 12.01
N LEU A 473 10.41 6.01 12.05
CA LEU A 473 9.29 6.83 12.46
C LEU A 473 8.82 7.68 11.28
N ARG A 474 7.52 7.89 11.21
CA ARG A 474 6.89 8.80 10.25
C ARG A 474 5.99 9.75 11.00
N TYR A 475 6.02 11.02 10.62
CA TYR A 475 5.11 12.02 11.15
C TYR A 475 3.65 11.56 10.95
N HIS A 476 2.80 11.73 11.95
CA HIS A 476 1.46 11.13 11.95
C HIS A 476 0.57 11.60 10.81
N GLN A 477 0.71 12.85 10.36
CA GLN A 477 -0.05 13.38 9.22
C GLN A 477 0.55 13.02 7.86
N GLU A 478 1.77 12.51 7.77
CA GLU A 478 2.50 12.29 6.51
C GLU A 478 1.89 11.16 5.69
N ALA A 479 1.41 11.46 4.49
CA ALA A 479 0.73 10.55 3.58
C ALA A 479 1.59 10.05 2.40
N ARG A 480 2.73 10.69 2.10
CA ARG A 480 3.61 10.28 1.00
C ARG A 480 4.21 8.89 1.23
N GLN A 481 4.60 8.21 0.17
CA GLN A 481 5.21 6.89 0.27
C GLN A 481 6.64 6.98 0.81
N ALA A 482 7.11 5.92 1.47
CA ALA A 482 8.46 5.88 2.04
C ALA A 482 9.58 6.11 1.01
N LYS A 483 9.38 5.71 -0.26
CA LYS A 483 10.34 5.93 -1.35
C LYS A 483 10.52 7.41 -1.70
N ASP A 484 9.51 8.24 -1.42
CA ASP A 484 9.49 9.66 -1.74
C ASP A 484 10.03 10.52 -0.56
N LEU A 485 10.31 9.86 0.58
CA LEU A 485 10.81 10.50 1.79
C LEU A 485 12.25 10.10 2.07
N LYS A 486 13.07 11.08 2.44
CA LYS A 486 14.41 10.81 3.00
C LYS A 486 14.30 10.72 4.51
N ALA A 487 14.65 9.58 5.08
CA ALA A 487 14.77 9.43 6.52
C ALA A 487 15.94 10.29 7.03
N GLN A 488 15.71 11.07 8.07
CA GLN A 488 16.73 11.86 8.74
C GLN A 488 17.20 11.10 9.98
N ASN A 489 18.53 11.05 10.19
CA ASN A 489 19.09 10.47 11.40
C ASN A 489 19.03 11.50 12.54
N GLY A 490 18.57 11.08 13.70
CA GLY A 490 18.58 11.90 14.91
C GLY A 490 17.25 11.93 15.65
N ALA A 491 17.29 12.51 16.87
CA ALA A 491 16.12 12.74 17.70
C ALA A 491 15.32 13.97 17.25
N TYR A 492 14.07 14.07 17.69
CA TYR A 492 13.31 15.31 17.67
C TYR A 492 14.08 16.40 18.41
N LYS A 493 14.09 17.61 17.86
CA LYS A 493 14.66 18.78 18.51
C LYS A 493 13.57 19.83 18.70
N GLU A 494 13.51 20.41 19.86
CA GLU A 494 12.57 21.47 20.17
C GLU A 494 12.82 22.69 19.28
N GLY A 495 11.74 23.29 18.77
CA GLY A 495 11.80 24.45 17.85
C GLY A 495 12.06 24.11 16.37
N GLU A 496 12.36 22.88 16.01
CA GLU A 496 12.39 22.45 14.59
C GLU A 496 10.97 22.16 14.10
N GLU A 497 10.71 22.47 12.81
CA GLU A 497 9.53 21.95 12.16
C GLU A 497 9.56 20.42 12.15
N HIS A 498 8.37 19.79 12.17
CA HIS A 498 8.27 18.34 12.14
C HIS A 498 8.99 17.75 10.93
N ARG A 499 9.71 16.68 11.13
CA ARG A 499 10.39 15.93 10.06
C ARG A 499 9.46 14.86 9.51
N PRO A 500 9.32 14.72 8.19
CA PRO A 500 8.40 13.74 7.60
C PRO A 500 8.75 12.29 7.96
N ALA A 501 10.04 11.98 8.12
CA ALA A 501 10.52 10.65 8.52
C ALA A 501 11.81 10.78 9.35
N ILE A 502 11.90 10.00 10.42
CA ILE A 502 13.05 9.94 11.32
C ILE A 502 13.49 8.47 11.47
N MET A 503 14.79 8.22 11.48
CA MET A 503 15.37 6.95 11.88
C MET A 503 16.17 7.13 13.16
N MET A 504 15.80 6.39 14.21
CA MET A 504 16.46 6.44 15.52
C MET A 504 17.08 5.09 15.86
N LEU A 505 18.20 5.12 16.59
CA LEU A 505 18.75 3.94 17.21
C LEU A 505 18.04 3.66 18.54
N HIS A 506 17.95 2.38 18.92
CA HIS A 506 17.36 1.98 20.22
C HIS A 506 18.04 2.66 21.41
N THR A 507 19.33 3.00 21.30
CA THR A 507 20.10 3.72 22.33
C THR A 507 19.71 5.18 22.47
N GLN A 508 19.16 5.78 21.41
CA GLN A 508 18.79 7.20 21.35
C GLN A 508 17.28 7.43 21.45
N PHE A 509 16.48 6.34 21.48
CA PHE A 509 15.04 6.43 21.45
C PHE A 509 14.49 7.04 22.72
N LYS A 510 13.84 8.21 22.62
CA LYS A 510 13.21 8.94 23.71
C LYS A 510 11.79 9.31 23.32
N ALA A 511 10.82 8.65 23.90
CA ALA A 511 9.41 8.88 23.58
C ALA A 511 8.49 8.42 24.71
N LEU A 512 7.31 9.02 24.79
CA LEU A 512 6.13 8.41 25.40
C LEU A 512 5.46 7.50 24.37
N VAL A 513 4.98 6.34 24.79
CA VAL A 513 4.47 5.28 23.94
C VAL A 513 2.98 5.06 24.18
N GLU A 514 2.20 5.07 23.12
CA GLU A 514 0.76 4.77 23.17
C GLU A 514 0.49 3.39 23.79
N GLY A 515 -0.52 3.32 24.64
CA GLY A 515 -0.90 2.12 25.37
C GLY A 515 -0.05 1.84 26.63
N THR A 516 1.01 2.62 26.87
CA THR A 516 1.84 2.55 28.07
C THR A 516 1.84 3.86 28.84
N ASP A 517 2.08 4.96 28.14
CA ASP A 517 2.25 6.29 28.74
C ASP A 517 1.04 7.20 28.46
N PHE A 518 0.41 7.03 27.33
CA PHE A 518 -0.80 7.76 26.93
C PHE A 518 -1.74 6.88 26.11
N ARG A 519 -2.97 7.35 25.95
CA ARG A 519 -3.97 6.77 25.06
C ARG A 519 -4.53 7.84 24.14
N MET A 520 -4.73 7.51 22.88
CA MET A 520 -5.46 8.35 21.94
C MET A 520 -6.79 7.69 21.60
N ASN A 521 -7.88 8.42 21.70
CA ASN A 521 -9.20 7.96 21.32
C ASN A 521 -9.46 8.16 19.81
N ILE A 522 -10.62 7.69 19.33
CA ILE A 522 -10.99 7.79 17.89
C ILE A 522 -11.27 9.22 17.43
N LEU A 523 -11.45 10.15 18.34
CA LEU A 523 -11.64 11.58 18.06
C LEU A 523 -10.31 12.33 17.96
N GLY A 524 -9.19 11.66 18.26
CA GLY A 524 -7.87 12.28 18.27
C GLY A 524 -7.52 12.96 19.61
N GLU A 525 -8.30 12.75 20.66
CA GLU A 525 -7.99 13.28 21.99
C GLU A 525 -6.98 12.39 22.69
N ILE A 526 -5.98 13.00 23.30
CA ILE A 526 -4.91 12.30 24.03
C ILE A 526 -5.14 12.41 25.52
N GLU A 527 -5.06 11.27 26.19
CA GLU A 527 -5.15 11.13 27.64
C GLU A 527 -3.87 10.51 28.20
N PRO A 528 -3.17 11.12 29.17
CA PRO A 528 -2.05 10.49 29.85
C PRO A 528 -2.55 9.31 30.70
N LEU A 529 -1.85 8.17 30.63
CA LEU A 529 -2.15 6.97 31.43
C LEU A 529 -1.39 6.93 32.75
N ARG A 530 -0.30 7.70 32.86
CA ARG A 530 0.46 7.87 34.10
C ARG A 530 0.18 9.27 34.63
N LYS A 531 -0.29 9.35 35.86
CA LYS A 531 -0.37 10.58 36.62
C LYS A 531 0.99 10.90 37.25
#